data_0fddf19f58c1e964bd88184b747f0129
#
_entry.id   0fddf19f58c1e964bd88184b747f0129
#
_cell.length_a   1.000
_cell.length_b   1.000
_cell.length_c   1.000
_cell.angle_alpha   90.00
_cell.angle_beta   90.00
_cell.angle_gamma   90.00
#
_symmetry.space_group_name_H-M   'P 1'
#
loop_
_entity.id
_entity.type
_entity.pdbx_description
1 polymer ?
#
loop_
_entity_poly.entity_id
_entity_poly.type
_entity_poly.pdbx_seq_one_letter_code
_entity_poly.pdbx_strand_id
1 'polypeptide(L)'
;MFYLIVCRGLTHAQRTAAVLERSGVPGRILRTPRQVAEQGCSYSVKIAQRSLNSALTALRRSNLTPTRVYLTDSDGSYREATL
;
A
#
# COMPACT_ATOMS: atom_id res chain seq x y z
N MET A 1 -7.84 6.42 -9.93
CA MET A 1 -7.24 6.65 -8.59
C MET A 1 -6.96 5.33 -7.90
N PHE A 2 -5.89 5.30 -7.13
CA PHE A 2 -5.50 4.11 -6.40
C PHE A 2 -4.75 4.51 -5.14
N TYR A 3 -4.61 3.55 -4.20
CA TYR A 3 -3.80 3.75 -3.00
C TYR A 3 -2.48 3.02 -3.12
N LEU A 4 -1.44 3.60 -2.53
CA LEU A 4 -0.16 2.94 -2.34
C LEU A 4 0.04 2.69 -0.86
N ILE A 5 0.19 1.41 -0.51
CA ILE A 5 0.50 1.00 0.85
C ILE A 5 2.01 0.87 0.92
N VAL A 6 2.67 1.83 1.57
CA VAL A 6 4.13 1.87 1.63
C VAL A 6 4.63 0.92 2.70
N CYS A 7 5.57 0.07 2.33
CA CYS A 7 6.16 -0.95 3.19
C CYS A 7 7.65 -0.69 3.38
N ARG A 8 8.20 -1.22 4.47
CA ARG A 8 9.61 -0.99 4.81
C ARG A 8 10.59 -1.61 3.84
N GLY A 9 10.21 -2.71 3.20
CA GLY A 9 11.07 -3.40 2.27
C GLY A 9 10.29 -4.43 1.48
N LEU A 10 11.00 -5.15 0.61
CA LEU A 10 10.36 -6.11 -0.29
C LEU A 10 9.67 -7.25 0.45
N THR A 11 10.30 -7.80 1.49
CA THR A 11 9.70 -8.89 2.26
C THR A 11 8.38 -8.47 2.90
N HIS A 12 8.34 -7.28 3.46
CA HIS A 12 7.12 -6.74 4.07
C HIS A 12 6.05 -6.52 2.99
N ALA A 13 6.44 -6.01 1.83
CA ALA A 13 5.51 -5.80 0.72
C ALA A 13 4.95 -7.14 0.22
N GLN A 14 5.77 -8.17 0.13
CA GLN A 14 5.32 -9.50 -0.29
C GLN A 14 4.31 -10.08 0.69
N ARG A 15 4.56 -9.94 2.00
CA ARG A 15 3.61 -10.40 3.02
C ARG A 15 2.29 -9.63 2.94
N THR A 16 2.39 -8.33 2.78
CA THR A 16 1.22 -7.46 2.64
C THR A 16 0.39 -7.88 1.44
N ALA A 17 1.02 -8.05 0.27
CA ALA A 17 0.32 -8.46 -0.93
C ALA A 17 -0.33 -9.84 -0.77
N ALA A 18 0.35 -10.78 -0.12
CA ALA A 18 -0.20 -12.12 0.10
C ALA A 18 -1.43 -12.10 0.99
N VAL A 19 -1.39 -11.33 2.07
CA VAL A 19 -2.55 -11.18 2.96
C VAL A 19 -3.73 -10.55 2.22
N LEU A 20 -3.47 -9.52 1.42
CA LEU A 20 -4.52 -8.86 0.65
C LEU A 20 -5.13 -9.81 -0.36
N GLU A 21 -4.30 -10.57 -1.07
CA GLU A 21 -4.79 -11.53 -2.06
C GLU A 21 -5.71 -12.57 -1.43
N ARG A 22 -5.35 -13.08 -0.26
CA ARG A 22 -6.20 -14.05 0.46
C ARG A 22 -7.52 -13.44 0.91
N SER A 23 -7.56 -12.14 1.07
CA SER A 23 -8.77 -11.41 1.48
C SER A 23 -9.57 -10.89 0.28
N GLY A 24 -9.18 -11.26 -0.94
CA GLY A 24 -9.89 -10.85 -2.13
C GLY A 24 -9.54 -9.45 -2.62
N VAL A 25 -8.42 -8.89 -2.16
CA VAL A 25 -7.96 -7.57 -2.57
C VAL A 25 -6.72 -7.74 -3.45
N PRO A 26 -6.84 -7.57 -4.78
CA PRO A 26 -5.69 -7.65 -5.66
C PRO A 26 -4.72 -6.50 -5.34
N GLY A 27 -3.46 -6.85 -5.15
CA GLY A 27 -2.41 -5.87 -4.88
C GLY A 27 -1.23 -6.10 -5.79
N ARG A 28 -0.61 -5.03 -6.23
CA ARG A 28 0.57 -5.08 -7.09
C ARG A 28 1.76 -4.46 -6.38
N ILE A 29 2.86 -5.20 -6.28
CA ILE A 29 4.09 -4.70 -5.66
C ILE A 29 4.85 -3.86 -6.66
N LEU A 30 5.32 -2.69 -6.21
CA LEU A 30 6.18 -1.83 -7.02
C LEU A 30 7.14 -1.08 -6.12
N ARG A 31 8.18 -0.52 -6.71
CA ARG A 31 9.05 0.37 -5.97
C ARG A 31 8.30 1.64 -5.63
N THR A 32 8.49 2.11 -4.41
CA THR A 32 7.85 3.34 -3.97
C THR A 32 8.36 4.50 -4.82
N PRO A 33 7.45 5.30 -5.43
CA PRO A 33 7.87 6.48 -6.21
C PRO A 33 8.67 7.45 -5.36
N ARG A 34 9.62 8.15 -6.00
CA ARG A 34 10.47 9.12 -5.31
C ARG A 34 9.69 10.18 -4.56
N GLN A 35 8.55 10.56 -5.11
CA GLN A 35 7.72 11.62 -4.52
C GLN A 35 7.24 11.29 -3.11
N VAL A 36 7.14 10.00 -2.79
CA VAL A 36 6.63 9.56 -1.49
C VAL A 36 7.61 8.66 -0.73
N ALA A 37 8.76 8.37 -1.32
CA ALA A 37 9.79 7.58 -0.67
C ALA A 37 10.61 8.49 0.26
N GLU A 38 10.55 8.23 1.55
CA GLU A 38 11.28 9.05 2.53
C GLU A 38 12.71 8.61 2.73
N GLN A 39 12.98 7.33 2.59
CA GLN A 39 14.30 6.78 2.91
C GLN A 39 14.71 5.74 1.89
N GLY A 40 15.28 6.18 0.78
CA GLY A 40 15.89 5.28 -0.18
C GLY A 40 14.95 4.22 -0.73
N CYS A 41 15.35 2.95 -0.65
CA CYS A 41 14.62 1.86 -1.28
C CYS A 41 13.49 1.36 -0.40
N SER A 42 12.27 1.70 -0.74
CA SER A 42 11.09 1.09 -0.15
C SER A 42 10.20 0.52 -1.25
N TYR A 43 9.27 -0.33 -0.86
CA TYR A 43 8.34 -0.96 -1.78
C TYR A 43 6.92 -0.65 -1.35
N SER A 44 6.02 -0.62 -2.31
CA SER A 44 4.62 -0.32 -2.05
C SER A 44 3.74 -1.35 -2.70
N VAL A 45 2.52 -1.50 -2.16
CA VAL A 45 1.50 -2.34 -2.77
C VAL A 45 0.41 -1.41 -3.27
N LYS A 46 0.13 -1.48 -4.58
CA LYS A 46 -0.89 -0.68 -5.22
C LYS A 46 -2.22 -1.42 -5.16
N ILE A 47 -3.25 -0.77 -4.67
CA ILE A 47 -4.61 -1.32 -4.60
C ILE A 47 -5.60 -0.33 -5.19
N ALA A 48 -6.76 -0.84 -5.61
CA ALA A 48 -7.84 0.00 -6.09
C ALA A 48 -8.38 0.87 -4.95
N GLN A 49 -8.83 2.07 -5.28
CA GLN A 49 -9.34 3.02 -4.29
C GLN A 49 -10.47 2.41 -3.46
N ARG A 50 -11.38 1.69 -4.11
CA ARG A 50 -12.54 1.07 -3.44
C ARG A 50 -12.17 -0.05 -2.47
N SER A 51 -10.92 -0.54 -2.53
CA SER A 51 -10.50 -1.68 -1.72
C SER A 51 -9.82 -1.28 -0.41
N LEU A 52 -9.70 0.02 -0.13
CA LEU A 52 -8.90 0.47 1.02
C LEU A 52 -9.42 -0.10 2.34
N ASN A 53 -10.72 -0.03 2.61
CA ASN A 53 -11.27 -0.51 3.88
C ASN A 53 -11.05 -2.00 4.05
N SER A 54 -11.28 -2.78 3.00
CA SER A 54 -11.04 -4.22 3.04
C SER A 54 -9.57 -4.53 3.26
N ALA A 55 -8.69 -3.78 2.60
CA ALA A 55 -7.25 -3.96 2.75
C ALA A 55 -6.80 -3.66 4.18
N LEU A 56 -7.22 -2.54 4.74
CA LEU A 56 -6.82 -2.17 6.10
C LEU A 56 -7.33 -3.17 7.13
N THR A 57 -8.54 -3.67 6.96
CA THR A 57 -9.10 -4.69 7.85
C THR A 57 -8.28 -5.97 7.80
N ALA A 58 -7.92 -6.42 6.59
CA ALA A 58 -7.12 -7.63 6.41
C ALA A 58 -5.73 -7.49 7.04
N LEU A 59 -5.09 -6.34 6.84
CA LEU A 59 -3.76 -6.09 7.39
C LEU A 59 -3.80 -6.03 8.92
N ARG A 60 -4.82 -5.40 9.47
CA ARG A 60 -4.98 -5.30 10.92
C ARG A 60 -5.14 -6.68 11.55
N ARG A 61 -5.91 -7.56 10.93
CA ARG A 61 -6.10 -8.92 11.41
C ARG A 61 -4.82 -9.74 11.38
N SER A 62 -3.91 -9.40 10.48
CA SER A 62 -2.63 -10.10 10.34
C SER A 62 -1.48 -9.41 11.05
N ASN A 63 -1.75 -8.36 11.81
CA ASN A 63 -0.75 -7.55 12.52
C ASN A 63 0.30 -6.96 11.59
N LEU A 64 -0.09 -6.65 10.35
CA LEU A 64 0.77 -5.98 9.40
C LEU A 64 0.40 -4.50 9.37
N THR A 65 1.29 -3.65 9.85
CA THR A 65 1.06 -2.22 9.87
C THR A 65 1.82 -1.57 8.72
N PRO A 66 1.13 -0.90 7.80
CA PRO A 66 1.84 -0.17 6.73
C PRO A 66 2.60 1.01 7.33
N THR A 67 3.71 1.36 6.69
CA THR A 67 4.47 2.54 7.09
C THR A 67 3.65 3.80 6.83
N ARG A 68 3.11 3.90 5.62
CA ARG A 68 2.24 5.00 5.21
C ARG A 68 1.32 4.52 4.11
N VAL A 69 0.23 5.26 3.90
CA VAL A 69 -0.70 5.01 2.81
C VAL A 69 -0.92 6.33 2.07
N TYR A 70 -0.78 6.30 0.75
CA TYR A 70 -0.98 7.47 -0.09
C TYR A 70 -2.08 7.23 -1.10
N LEU A 71 -2.89 8.25 -1.34
CA LEU A 71 -3.86 8.26 -2.43
C LEU A 71 -3.22 8.93 -3.65
N THR A 72 -3.30 8.28 -4.79
CA THR A 72 -2.85 8.87 -6.06
C THR A 72 -4.06 9.47 -6.77
N ASP A 73 -4.01 10.76 -7.01
CA ASP A 73 -5.05 11.48 -7.74
C ASP A 73 -4.92 11.29 -9.24
N SER A 74 -5.95 11.68 -9.98
CA SER A 74 -5.98 11.54 -11.44
C SER A 74 -4.91 12.37 -12.15
N ASP A 75 -4.40 13.41 -11.50
CA ASP A 75 -3.32 14.24 -12.05
C ASP A 75 -1.93 13.71 -11.73
N GLY A 76 -1.84 12.56 -11.06
CA GLY A 76 -0.57 11.95 -10.71
C GLY A 76 0.01 12.42 -9.39
N SER A 77 -0.66 13.30 -8.66
CA SER A 77 -0.15 13.76 -7.38
C SER A 77 -0.47 12.74 -6.27
N TYR A 78 0.33 12.79 -5.21
CA TYR A 78 0.20 11.88 -4.08
C TYR A 78 -0.25 12.65 -2.84
N ARG A 79 -1.19 12.06 -2.11
CA ARG A 79 -1.71 12.65 -0.89
C ARG A 79 -1.74 11.60 0.21
N GLU A 80 -1.12 11.92 1.34
CA GLU A 80 -1.11 10.95 2.44
C GLU A 80 -2.54 10.77 2.98
N ALA A 81 -2.94 9.51 3.11
CA ALA A 81 -4.24 9.18 3.67
C ALA A 81 -4.16 9.18 5.19
N THR A 82 -5.07 9.89 5.83
CA THR A 82 -5.21 9.89 7.29
C THR A 82 -6.09 8.69 7.67
N LEU A 83 -5.52 7.78 8.41
CA LEU A 83 -6.21 6.53 8.79
C LEU A 83 -6.65 6.54 10.24
#